data_fb880f9c6b1508c805fe3d0cdf894354
#
_entry.id   fb880f9c6b1508c805fe3d0cdf894354
#
_cell.length_a   1.000
_cell.length_b   1.000
_cell.length_c   1.000
_cell.angle_alpha   90.00
_cell.angle_beta   90.00
_cell.angle_gamma   90.00
#
_symmetry.space_group_name_H-M   'P 1'
#
loop_
_entity.id
_entity.type
_entity.pdbx_description
1 polymer ?
#
loop_
_entity_poly.entity_id
_entity_poly.type
_entity_poly.pdbx_seq_one_letter_code
_entity_poly.pdbx_strand_id
1 'polypeptide(L)'
;AINNYEKKTIIDFIENYKSNDDHSIYEMYNDYSIYQSKKSIIEKLKDKNLNDYKNYINWNLRDFYYNKIENILKKPFYSKFDNTVKYIFYGLGLATESHVALHSYPFINQVNLIESISRSLPFGYILYTKPHPWFSSTIGLKDIKRISKIPSVKILDPKQSIRPILNEAKGVITLNGTVGIEALTIGCPVIALGEINSYTDFHPNAYLCNNPYDLSEMIVKMVNERAKSEDTISYFMRMFNHSIDIPFEADRYLSEEDANDKAKKFSKYIELVISNFNNN
;
A
#
# COMPACT_ATOMS: atom_id res chain seq x y z
N ALA A 1 -24.41 8.46 -19.97
CA ALA A 1 -23.67 7.93 -21.13
C ALA A 1 -22.21 8.34 -20.94
N ILE A 2 -21.34 7.36 -20.85
CA ILE A 2 -19.90 7.52 -20.62
C ILE A 2 -19.29 8.22 -21.84
N ASN A 3 -18.59 9.32 -21.60
CA ASN A 3 -17.93 10.06 -22.66
C ASN A 3 -16.76 9.22 -23.21
N ASN A 4 -16.67 9.04 -24.52
CA ASN A 4 -15.60 8.29 -25.17
C ASN A 4 -14.19 8.83 -24.85
N TYR A 5 -14.09 10.11 -24.50
CA TYR A 5 -12.85 10.76 -24.09
C TYR A 5 -12.38 10.25 -22.72
N GLU A 6 -13.27 10.16 -21.74
CA GLU A 6 -12.96 9.64 -20.39
C GLU A 6 -12.52 8.19 -20.44
N LYS A 7 -13.21 7.37 -21.23
CA LYS A 7 -12.84 5.97 -21.46
C LYS A 7 -11.44 5.85 -22.06
N LYS A 8 -11.10 6.67 -23.04
CA LYS A 8 -9.78 6.71 -23.67
C LYS A 8 -8.70 7.09 -22.66
N THR A 9 -8.92 8.14 -21.88
CA THR A 9 -7.98 8.60 -20.85
C THR A 9 -7.69 7.51 -19.82
N ILE A 10 -8.69 6.74 -19.40
CA ILE A 10 -8.53 5.61 -18.49
C ILE A 10 -7.71 4.48 -19.14
N ILE A 11 -8.00 4.15 -20.40
CA ILE A 11 -7.23 3.14 -21.14
C ILE A 11 -5.76 3.56 -21.25
N ASP A 12 -5.50 4.79 -21.65
CA ASP A 12 -4.16 5.34 -21.79
C ASP A 12 -3.43 5.32 -20.42
N PHE A 13 -4.12 5.62 -19.33
CA PHE A 13 -3.58 5.51 -17.96
C PHE A 13 -3.20 4.06 -17.62
N ILE A 14 -4.10 3.10 -17.85
CA ILE A 14 -3.86 1.68 -17.57
C ILE A 14 -2.70 1.15 -18.39
N GLU A 15 -2.61 1.50 -19.67
CA GLU A 15 -1.53 1.08 -20.57
C GLU A 15 -0.20 1.69 -20.17
N ASN A 16 -0.17 2.99 -19.87
CA ASN A 16 1.01 3.65 -19.32
C ASN A 16 1.42 3.03 -17.98
N TYR A 17 0.46 2.74 -17.11
CA TYR A 17 0.74 2.10 -15.84
C TYR A 17 1.35 0.70 -16.04
N LYS A 18 0.88 -0.09 -17.03
CA LYS A 18 1.44 -1.42 -17.35
C LYS A 18 2.85 -1.36 -17.97
N SER A 19 3.14 -0.36 -18.76
CA SER A 19 4.37 -0.25 -19.56
C SER A 19 5.52 0.45 -18.83
N ASN A 20 5.22 1.40 -17.91
CA ASN A 20 6.24 2.19 -17.24
C ASN A 20 6.67 1.54 -15.91
N ASP A 21 7.96 1.24 -15.84
CA ASP A 21 8.65 0.82 -14.60
C ASP A 21 9.04 2.06 -13.76
N ASP A 22 8.19 3.10 -13.79
CA ASP A 22 8.54 4.43 -13.34
C ASP A 22 8.62 4.51 -11.81
N HIS A 23 9.81 4.83 -11.34
CA HIS A 23 10.14 5.11 -9.95
C HIS A 23 9.55 6.44 -9.43
N SER A 24 8.71 7.11 -10.20
CA SER A 24 8.25 8.48 -9.95
C SER A 24 7.61 8.68 -8.57
N ILE A 25 6.82 7.72 -8.10
CA ILE A 25 6.28 7.76 -6.73
C ILE A 25 7.42 7.66 -5.69
N TYR A 26 8.46 6.87 -5.98
CA TYR A 26 9.62 6.69 -5.12
C TYR A 26 10.47 7.97 -5.04
N GLU A 27 10.63 8.68 -6.14
CA GLU A 27 11.41 9.92 -6.20
C GLU A 27 10.69 11.07 -5.52
N MET A 28 9.39 11.24 -5.73
CA MET A 28 8.57 12.23 -5.00
C MET A 28 8.70 12.09 -3.48
N TYR A 29 8.73 10.88 -3.03
CA TYR A 29 8.81 10.61 -1.61
C TYR A 29 10.25 10.72 -1.06
N ASN A 30 11.28 10.43 -1.82
CA ASN A 30 12.67 10.68 -1.43
C ASN A 30 12.95 12.17 -1.21
N ASP A 31 12.41 13.04 -2.04
CA ASP A 31 12.51 14.49 -1.87
C ASP A 31 11.85 14.97 -0.58
N TYR A 32 10.74 14.34 -0.17
CA TYR A 32 10.06 14.66 1.08
C TYR A 32 10.88 14.30 2.33
N SER A 33 11.55 13.16 2.34
CA SER A 33 12.41 12.74 3.46
C SER A 33 13.64 13.65 3.60
N ILE A 34 14.19 14.09 2.48
CA ILE A 34 15.33 15.03 2.41
C ILE A 34 14.91 16.42 2.92
N TYR A 35 13.68 16.85 2.62
CA TYR A 35 13.19 18.15 3.08
C TYR A 35 12.96 18.21 4.60
N GLN A 36 12.44 17.13 5.20
CA GLN A 36 12.29 17.01 6.65
C GLN A 36 13.64 16.99 7.39
N SER A 37 14.68 16.42 6.77
CA SER A 37 16.01 16.32 7.38
C SER A 37 16.80 17.64 7.32
N LYS A 38 16.45 18.53 6.39
CA LYS A 38 17.17 19.81 6.17
C LYS A 38 16.69 20.98 7.04
N LYS A 39 15.61 20.85 7.80
CA LYS A 39 15.35 21.83 8.85
C LYS A 39 16.52 21.78 9.83
N SER A 40 17.36 22.79 9.73
CA SER A 40 18.67 22.91 10.38
C SER A 40 18.61 22.37 11.82
N ILE A 41 19.46 21.41 12.13
CA ILE A 41 19.74 20.90 13.46
C ILE A 41 19.91 22.07 14.46
N ILE A 42 20.46 23.19 14.00
CA ILE A 42 20.71 24.43 14.76
C ILE A 42 19.40 25.14 15.17
N GLU A 43 18.37 25.18 14.31
CA GLU A 43 17.07 25.78 14.68
C GLU A 43 16.29 24.94 15.69
N LYS A 44 16.44 23.60 15.62
CA LYS A 44 15.82 22.67 16.58
C LYS A 44 16.50 22.67 17.95
N LEU A 45 17.72 23.16 18.05
CA LEU A 45 18.53 23.16 19.28
C LEU A 45 18.44 24.47 20.10
N LYS A 46 17.93 25.56 19.53
CA LYS A 46 17.93 26.87 20.19
C LYS A 46 16.96 27.01 21.38
N ASP A 47 15.91 26.16 21.43
CA ASP A 47 14.82 26.34 22.41
C ASP A 47 14.51 25.09 23.27
N LYS A 48 15.44 24.14 23.42
CA LYS A 48 15.15 22.86 24.09
C LYS A 48 15.90 22.65 25.39
N ASN A 49 15.20 22.10 26.39
CA ASN A 49 15.79 21.69 27.66
C ASN A 49 16.63 20.40 27.56
N LEU A 50 17.37 20.08 28.63
CA LEU A 50 18.27 18.91 28.71
C LEU A 50 17.55 17.55 28.40
N ASN A 51 16.28 17.43 28.75
CA ASN A 51 15.50 16.21 28.48
C ASN A 51 15.19 16.05 26.99
N ASP A 52 14.89 17.14 26.29
CA ASP A 52 14.70 17.15 24.86
C ASP A 52 15.97 16.76 24.11
N TYR A 53 17.12 17.18 24.63
CA TYR A 53 18.44 16.82 24.07
C TYR A 53 18.71 15.32 24.20
N LYS A 54 18.41 14.75 25.37
CA LYS A 54 18.55 13.31 25.62
C LYS A 54 17.62 12.48 24.73
N ASN A 55 16.39 12.92 24.58
CA ASN A 55 15.40 12.28 23.70
C ASN A 55 15.82 12.38 22.23
N TYR A 56 16.36 13.51 21.80
CA TYR A 56 16.88 13.70 20.44
C TYR A 56 18.07 12.77 20.14
N ILE A 57 19.05 12.65 21.06
CA ILE A 57 20.19 11.73 20.91
C ILE A 57 19.69 10.29 20.84
N ASN A 58 18.82 9.87 21.76
CA ASN A 58 18.26 8.52 21.78
C ASN A 58 17.48 8.21 20.48
N TRP A 59 16.73 9.18 19.97
CA TRP A 59 15.99 9.03 18.73
C TRP A 59 16.96 8.85 17.54
N ASN A 60 17.98 9.68 17.41
CA ASN A 60 18.98 9.57 16.34
C ASN A 60 19.78 8.26 16.41
N LEU A 61 20.16 7.80 17.61
CA LEU A 61 20.85 6.52 17.78
C LEU A 61 19.95 5.34 17.39
N ARG A 62 18.67 5.39 17.76
CA ARG A 62 17.68 4.39 17.35
C ARG A 62 17.48 4.41 15.83
N ASP A 63 17.31 5.60 15.25
CA ASP A 63 17.13 5.78 13.81
C ASP A 63 18.35 5.24 13.03
N PHE A 64 19.55 5.57 13.47
CA PHE A 64 20.79 5.04 12.90
C PHE A 64 20.86 3.51 13.01
N TYR A 65 20.51 2.95 14.17
CA TYR A 65 20.50 1.50 14.36
C TYR A 65 19.50 0.83 13.41
N TYR A 66 18.25 1.26 13.40
CA TYR A 66 17.20 0.63 12.58
C TYR A 66 17.43 0.84 11.08
N ASN A 67 17.82 2.04 10.66
CA ASN A 67 17.95 2.38 9.24
C ASN A 67 19.31 1.98 8.64
N LYS A 68 20.35 1.81 9.43
CA LYS A 68 21.67 1.43 8.92
C LYS A 68 22.08 0.03 9.31
N ILE A 69 22.15 -0.27 10.61
CA ILE A 69 22.69 -1.54 11.10
C ILE A 69 21.69 -2.67 10.86
N GLU A 70 20.45 -2.50 11.30
CA GLU A 70 19.45 -3.56 11.21
C GLU A 70 19.14 -3.92 9.75
N ASN A 71 19.09 -2.92 8.85
CA ASN A 71 18.91 -3.17 7.42
C ASN A 71 20.04 -4.00 6.80
N ILE A 72 21.28 -3.76 7.22
CA ILE A 72 22.42 -4.59 6.77
C ILE A 72 22.26 -6.02 7.28
N LEU A 73 21.86 -6.20 8.55
CA LEU A 73 21.65 -7.51 9.15
C LEU A 73 20.47 -8.29 8.57
N LYS A 74 19.50 -7.61 7.97
CA LYS A 74 18.35 -8.22 7.28
C LYS A 74 18.68 -8.73 5.87
N LYS A 75 19.67 -8.14 5.19
CA LYS A 75 20.00 -8.48 3.79
C LYS A 75 20.17 -9.98 3.51
N PRO A 76 20.83 -10.79 4.37
CA PRO A 76 21.00 -12.22 4.11
C PRO A 76 19.69 -13.03 4.05
N PHE A 77 18.57 -12.45 4.54
CA PHE A 77 17.28 -13.10 4.57
C PHE A 77 16.38 -12.73 3.37
N TYR A 78 16.83 -11.78 2.53
CA TYR A 78 16.11 -11.41 1.32
C TYR A 78 16.40 -12.39 0.19
N SER A 79 15.35 -12.79 -0.48
CA SER A 79 15.39 -13.68 -1.64
C SER A 79 15.41 -12.87 -2.92
N LYS A 80 16.02 -13.43 -3.96
CA LYS A 80 15.84 -12.90 -5.32
C LYS A 80 14.43 -13.23 -5.79
N PHE A 81 13.84 -12.31 -6.53
CA PHE A 81 12.56 -12.51 -7.18
C PHE A 81 12.73 -13.50 -8.36
N ASP A 82 11.84 -14.48 -8.42
CA ASP A 82 11.76 -15.48 -9.48
C ASP A 82 10.31 -15.51 -9.99
N ASN A 83 10.08 -15.10 -11.21
CA ASN A 83 8.78 -15.05 -11.85
C ASN A 83 8.35 -16.39 -12.47
N THR A 84 9.19 -17.42 -12.45
CA THR A 84 8.87 -18.74 -13.02
C THR A 84 8.02 -19.59 -12.09
N VAL A 85 7.95 -19.25 -10.81
CA VAL A 85 7.15 -19.95 -9.80
C VAL A 85 5.74 -19.37 -9.69
N LYS A 86 4.79 -20.17 -9.23
CA LYS A 86 3.45 -19.68 -8.90
C LYS A 86 3.48 -19.00 -7.53
N TYR A 87 3.02 -17.76 -7.43
CA TYR A 87 3.07 -17.03 -6.17
C TYR A 87 1.88 -16.10 -5.96
N ILE A 88 1.67 -15.79 -4.69
CA ILE A 88 0.83 -14.71 -4.18
C ILE A 88 1.77 -13.67 -3.60
N PHE A 89 1.41 -12.41 -3.71
CA PHE A 89 2.15 -11.32 -3.10
C PHE A 89 1.42 -10.74 -1.90
N TYR A 90 2.15 -10.51 -0.81
CA TYR A 90 1.69 -9.76 0.35
C TYR A 90 2.66 -8.62 0.68
N GLY A 91 2.22 -7.38 0.48
CA GLY A 91 2.95 -6.20 0.90
C GLY A 91 2.74 -5.93 2.39
N LEU A 92 3.82 -5.85 3.16
CA LEU A 92 3.74 -5.48 4.57
C LEU A 92 3.29 -4.03 4.72
N GLY A 93 2.19 -3.84 5.42
CA GLY A 93 1.66 -2.51 5.76
C GLY A 93 2.36 -1.90 6.97
N LEU A 94 2.10 -0.62 7.19
CA LEU A 94 2.54 0.09 8.39
C LEU A 94 1.51 -0.13 9.51
N ALA A 95 1.86 -0.90 10.53
CA ALA A 95 0.97 -1.16 11.66
C ALA A 95 0.55 0.11 12.42
N THR A 96 1.29 1.20 12.24
CA THR A 96 1.02 2.51 12.86
C THR A 96 0.10 3.40 12.01
N GLU A 97 -0.21 3.01 10.78
CA GLU A 97 -1.20 3.72 9.97
C GLU A 97 -2.60 3.55 10.54
N SER A 98 -3.37 4.63 10.61
CA SER A 98 -4.72 4.63 11.15
C SER A 98 -5.63 3.62 10.44
N HIS A 99 -5.52 3.49 9.13
CA HIS A 99 -6.28 2.51 8.36
C HIS A 99 -5.99 1.06 8.78
N VAL A 100 -4.73 0.72 9.02
CA VAL A 100 -4.34 -0.60 9.47
C VAL A 100 -4.79 -0.84 10.91
N ALA A 101 -4.55 0.14 11.79
CA ALA A 101 -4.85 0.02 13.21
C ALA A 101 -6.36 -0.03 13.52
N LEU A 102 -7.18 0.70 12.76
CA LEU A 102 -8.63 0.80 13.01
C LEU A 102 -9.43 -0.22 12.21
N HIS A 103 -9.11 -0.42 10.94
CA HIS A 103 -9.94 -1.21 10.03
C HIS A 103 -9.43 -2.63 9.77
N SER A 104 -8.16 -2.90 10.09
CA SER A 104 -7.56 -4.21 9.88
C SER A 104 -7.08 -4.87 11.19
N TYR A 105 -7.66 -4.49 12.32
CA TYR A 105 -7.25 -4.91 13.66
C TYR A 105 -7.04 -6.43 13.81
N PRO A 106 -7.92 -7.32 13.30
CA PRO A 106 -7.72 -8.76 13.41
C PRO A 106 -6.43 -9.27 12.74
N PHE A 107 -5.87 -8.48 11.82
CA PHE A 107 -4.71 -8.82 10.99
C PHE A 107 -3.47 -8.00 11.32
N ILE A 108 -3.48 -7.19 12.38
CA ILE A 108 -2.40 -6.25 12.73
C ILE A 108 -1.06 -6.95 13.00
N ASN A 109 -1.10 -8.18 13.52
CA ASN A 109 0.11 -8.99 13.69
C ASN A 109 0.52 -9.63 12.37
N GLN A 110 1.29 -8.89 11.58
CA GLN A 110 1.65 -9.29 10.22
C GLN A 110 2.53 -10.54 10.15
N VAL A 111 3.30 -10.86 11.20
CA VAL A 111 4.07 -12.11 11.25
C VAL A 111 3.13 -13.31 11.34
N ASN A 112 2.16 -13.26 12.23
CA ASN A 112 1.14 -14.31 12.35
C ASN A 112 0.26 -14.39 11.09
N LEU A 113 -0.01 -13.25 10.48
CA LEU A 113 -0.73 -13.20 9.20
C LEU A 113 0.04 -13.89 8.08
N ILE A 114 1.34 -13.63 7.94
CA ILE A 114 2.20 -14.33 6.97
C ILE A 114 2.17 -15.85 7.19
N GLU A 115 2.23 -16.29 8.45
CA GLU A 115 2.11 -17.71 8.78
C GLU A 115 0.74 -18.28 8.40
N SER A 116 -0.33 -17.53 8.62
CA SER A 116 -1.69 -17.94 8.23
C SER A 116 -1.86 -18.01 6.72
N ILE A 117 -1.40 -17.00 5.99
CA ILE A 117 -1.39 -17.01 4.52
C ILE A 117 -0.58 -18.21 4.01
N SER A 118 0.62 -18.44 4.56
CA SER A 118 1.50 -19.54 4.11
C SER A 118 0.88 -20.92 4.25
N ARG A 119 0.07 -21.13 5.31
CA ARG A 119 -0.68 -22.38 5.53
C ARG A 119 -1.90 -22.51 4.63
N SER A 120 -2.41 -21.41 4.10
CA SER A 120 -3.58 -21.35 3.22
C SER A 120 -3.21 -21.39 1.74
N LEU A 121 -1.91 -21.41 1.41
CA LEU A 121 -1.47 -21.48 0.01
C LEU A 121 -1.85 -22.78 -0.64
N PRO A 122 -2.36 -22.78 -1.88
CA PRO A 122 -2.52 -24.00 -2.67
C PRO A 122 -1.16 -24.66 -2.92
N PHE A 123 -1.20 -25.97 -3.13
CA PHE A 123 0.01 -26.74 -3.42
C PHE A 123 0.79 -26.18 -4.61
N GLY A 124 2.10 -26.02 -4.46
CA GLY A 124 2.99 -25.47 -5.50
C GLY A 124 3.04 -23.94 -5.55
N TYR A 125 2.34 -23.24 -4.66
CA TYR A 125 2.43 -21.79 -4.54
C TYR A 125 3.43 -21.39 -3.45
N ILE A 126 4.05 -20.22 -3.64
CA ILE A 126 4.82 -19.53 -2.60
C ILE A 126 4.20 -18.17 -2.29
N LEU A 127 4.53 -17.64 -1.13
CA LEU A 127 4.22 -16.28 -0.73
C LEU A 127 5.46 -15.42 -0.90
N TYR A 128 5.41 -14.43 -1.79
CA TYR A 128 6.34 -13.32 -1.73
C TYR A 128 5.81 -12.27 -0.78
N THR A 129 6.64 -11.84 0.15
CA THR A 129 6.35 -10.70 1.03
C THR A 129 7.46 -9.68 0.94
N LYS A 130 7.11 -8.39 1.06
CA LYS A 130 8.05 -7.30 0.94
C LYS A 130 7.80 -6.26 2.03
N PRO A 131 8.80 -5.92 2.85
CA PRO A 131 8.70 -4.82 3.79
C PRO A 131 8.45 -3.49 3.06
N HIS A 132 7.78 -2.57 3.75
CA HIS A 132 7.58 -1.23 3.20
C HIS A 132 8.94 -0.54 3.00
N PRO A 133 9.21 0.04 1.82
CA PRO A 133 10.52 0.56 1.47
C PRO A 133 11.03 1.68 2.40
N TRP A 134 10.12 2.47 2.94
CA TRP A 134 10.44 3.62 3.80
C TRP A 134 10.58 3.30 5.26
N PHE A 135 9.94 2.23 5.67
CA PHE A 135 9.89 1.80 7.06
C PHE A 135 10.40 0.36 7.17
N SER A 136 11.66 0.18 6.81
CA SER A 136 12.34 -1.11 7.02
C SER A 136 12.32 -1.55 8.48
N SER A 137 12.05 -0.62 9.41
CA SER A 137 11.82 -0.88 10.83
C SER A 137 10.43 -1.45 11.14
N THR A 138 9.49 -1.52 10.17
CA THR A 138 8.14 -2.07 10.41
C THR A 138 8.14 -3.53 10.79
N ILE A 139 9.20 -4.23 10.42
CA ILE A 139 9.42 -5.61 10.82
C ILE A 139 10.86 -5.76 11.33
N GLY A 140 11.01 -6.21 12.58
CA GLY A 140 12.30 -6.37 13.23
C GLY A 140 13.10 -7.55 12.69
N LEU A 141 14.42 -7.54 12.93
CA LEU A 141 15.33 -8.63 12.53
C LEU A 141 14.86 -9.99 13.09
N LYS A 142 14.33 -10.03 14.31
CA LYS A 142 13.79 -11.24 14.93
C LYS A 142 12.65 -11.83 14.11
N ASP A 143 11.75 -10.98 13.63
CA ASP A 143 10.59 -11.38 12.85
C ASP A 143 10.97 -11.80 11.43
N ILE A 144 11.89 -11.08 10.80
CA ILE A 144 12.49 -11.49 9.51
C ILE A 144 13.10 -12.89 9.61
N LYS A 145 13.87 -13.17 10.68
CA LYS A 145 14.44 -14.51 10.94
C LYS A 145 13.36 -15.57 11.15
N ARG A 146 12.23 -15.22 11.79
CA ARG A 146 11.10 -16.14 11.98
C ARG A 146 10.43 -16.48 10.65
N ILE A 147 10.13 -15.45 9.86
CA ILE A 147 9.47 -15.59 8.56
C ILE A 147 10.35 -16.37 7.58
N SER A 148 11.66 -16.10 7.54
CA SER A 148 12.60 -16.77 6.62
C SER A 148 12.72 -18.29 6.82
N LYS A 149 12.26 -18.81 7.96
CA LYS A 149 12.22 -20.25 8.24
C LYS A 149 11.00 -20.95 7.65
N ILE A 150 10.02 -20.21 7.13
CA ILE A 150 8.81 -20.79 6.52
C ILE A 150 9.16 -21.15 5.07
N PRO A 151 9.15 -22.43 4.67
CA PRO A 151 9.66 -22.85 3.36
C PRO A 151 8.92 -22.22 2.16
N SER A 152 7.61 -22.02 2.31
CA SER A 152 6.75 -21.42 1.28
C SER A 152 6.77 -19.89 1.26
N VAL A 153 7.57 -19.23 2.10
CA VAL A 153 7.65 -17.76 2.17
C VAL A 153 9.01 -17.29 1.69
N LYS A 154 9.02 -16.28 0.84
CA LYS A 154 10.21 -15.58 0.36
C LYS A 154 10.07 -14.08 0.64
N ILE A 155 11.06 -13.52 1.32
CA ILE A 155 11.08 -12.10 1.67
C ILE A 155 11.89 -11.36 0.61
N LEU A 156 11.28 -10.38 -0.05
CA LEU A 156 11.95 -9.57 -1.07
C LEU A 156 12.64 -8.36 -0.44
N ASP A 157 13.66 -7.85 -1.14
CA ASP A 157 14.32 -6.61 -0.73
C ASP A 157 13.30 -5.45 -0.75
N PRO A 158 13.24 -4.61 0.29
CA PRO A 158 12.33 -3.45 0.31
C PRO A 158 12.49 -2.52 -0.90
N LYS A 159 13.68 -2.47 -1.51
CA LYS A 159 13.99 -1.66 -2.68
C LYS A 159 13.62 -2.31 -4.02
N GLN A 160 13.21 -3.57 -4.02
CA GLN A 160 12.75 -4.26 -5.22
C GLN A 160 11.56 -3.52 -5.83
N SER A 161 11.59 -3.25 -7.14
CA SER A 161 10.42 -2.70 -7.84
C SER A 161 9.21 -3.60 -7.68
N ILE A 162 8.05 -2.99 -7.43
CA ILE A 162 6.80 -3.72 -7.20
C ILE A 162 6.15 -4.19 -8.50
N ARG A 163 6.34 -3.44 -9.58
CA ARG A 163 5.67 -3.68 -10.86
C ARG A 163 5.93 -5.07 -11.44
N PRO A 164 7.19 -5.53 -11.59
CA PRO A 164 7.47 -6.88 -12.07
C PRO A 164 6.85 -7.96 -11.19
N ILE A 165 6.72 -7.68 -9.87
CA ILE A 165 6.12 -8.62 -8.92
C ILE A 165 4.60 -8.72 -9.15
N LEU A 166 3.93 -7.60 -9.37
CA LEU A 166 2.48 -7.58 -9.57
C LEU A 166 2.06 -8.19 -10.91
N ASN A 167 2.85 -7.98 -11.96
CA ASN A 167 2.51 -8.43 -13.31
C ASN A 167 2.27 -9.94 -13.41
N GLU A 168 3.03 -10.75 -12.67
CA GLU A 168 2.98 -12.21 -12.72
C GLU A 168 2.30 -12.82 -11.49
N ALA A 169 1.95 -12.01 -10.49
CA ALA A 169 1.27 -12.49 -9.29
C ALA A 169 -0.06 -13.15 -9.64
N LYS A 170 -0.37 -14.26 -8.98
CA LYS A 170 -1.69 -14.94 -9.08
C LYS A 170 -2.74 -14.28 -8.18
N GLY A 171 -2.31 -13.40 -7.31
CA GLY A 171 -3.14 -12.57 -6.48
C GLY A 171 -2.31 -11.75 -5.50
N VAL A 172 -2.92 -10.72 -4.97
CA VAL A 172 -2.33 -9.81 -3.99
C VAL A 172 -3.17 -9.82 -2.72
N ILE A 173 -2.50 -9.86 -1.58
CA ILE A 173 -3.14 -9.68 -0.28
C ILE A 173 -2.61 -8.38 0.32
N THR A 174 -3.47 -7.57 0.91
CA THR A 174 -3.08 -6.26 1.46
C THR A 174 -3.93 -5.85 2.67
N LEU A 175 -3.30 -5.08 3.57
CA LEU A 175 -3.98 -4.38 4.67
C LEU A 175 -4.31 -2.94 4.22
N ASN A 176 -5.31 -2.77 3.37
CA ASN A 176 -5.73 -1.44 2.87
C ASN A 176 -4.62 -0.61 2.15
N GLY A 177 -3.56 -1.26 1.69
CA GLY A 177 -2.46 -0.57 1.01
C GLY A 177 -2.78 -0.24 -0.45
N THR A 178 -2.15 0.82 -0.99
CA THR A 178 -2.26 1.24 -2.40
C THR A 178 -1.86 0.15 -3.39
N VAL A 179 -1.04 -0.82 -2.97
CA VAL A 179 -0.67 -1.98 -3.77
C VAL A 179 -1.88 -2.79 -4.26
N GLY A 180 -3.00 -2.74 -3.54
CA GLY A 180 -4.24 -3.37 -3.99
C GLY A 180 -4.82 -2.69 -5.23
N ILE A 181 -4.85 -1.35 -5.26
CA ILE A 181 -5.29 -0.58 -6.44
C ILE A 181 -4.34 -0.82 -7.61
N GLU A 182 -3.04 -0.82 -7.34
CA GLU A 182 -2.02 -1.11 -8.35
C GLU A 182 -2.21 -2.50 -8.97
N ALA A 183 -2.48 -3.51 -8.17
CA ALA A 183 -2.77 -4.86 -8.63
C ALA A 183 -4.05 -4.93 -9.49
N LEU A 184 -5.14 -4.29 -9.03
CA LEU A 184 -6.38 -4.23 -9.78
C LEU A 184 -6.22 -3.51 -11.13
N THR A 185 -5.36 -2.48 -11.21
CA THR A 185 -5.07 -1.75 -12.45
C THR A 185 -4.52 -2.67 -13.54
N ILE A 186 -3.74 -3.67 -13.17
CA ILE A 186 -3.18 -4.65 -14.11
C ILE A 186 -4.02 -5.93 -14.23
N GLY A 187 -5.18 -5.96 -13.58
CA GLY A 187 -6.10 -7.12 -13.60
C GLY A 187 -5.69 -8.26 -12.66
N CYS A 188 -4.79 -8.01 -11.72
CA CYS A 188 -4.44 -8.98 -10.69
C CYS A 188 -5.49 -8.95 -9.57
N PRO A 189 -6.07 -10.10 -9.16
CA PRO A 189 -7.08 -10.14 -8.11
C PRO A 189 -6.48 -9.81 -6.74
N VAL A 190 -7.31 -9.23 -5.86
CA VAL A 190 -6.89 -8.70 -4.56
C VAL A 190 -7.78 -9.22 -3.43
N ILE A 191 -7.17 -9.66 -2.34
CA ILE A 191 -7.83 -9.80 -1.04
C ILE A 191 -7.40 -8.63 -0.17
N ALA A 192 -8.36 -7.78 0.19
CA ALA A 192 -8.19 -6.73 1.17
C ALA A 192 -8.60 -7.24 2.54
N LEU A 193 -7.71 -7.11 3.52
CA LEU A 193 -7.92 -7.62 4.89
C LEU A 193 -8.42 -6.49 5.80
N GLY A 194 -9.55 -6.69 6.44
CA GLY A 194 -10.14 -5.73 7.36
C GLY A 194 -11.65 -5.62 7.22
N GLU A 195 -12.23 -4.68 7.95
CA GLU A 195 -13.68 -4.47 7.98
C GLU A 195 -14.18 -3.58 6.84
N ILE A 196 -13.36 -2.63 6.42
CA ILE A 196 -13.69 -1.62 5.39
C ILE A 196 -12.51 -1.49 4.44
N ASN A 197 -12.82 -1.45 3.15
CA ASN A 197 -11.84 -1.14 2.13
C ASN A 197 -12.46 -0.27 1.04
N SER A 198 -11.82 0.84 0.72
CA SER A 198 -12.35 1.84 -0.21
C SER A 198 -12.43 1.38 -1.67
N TYR A 199 -11.81 0.26 -2.03
CA TYR A 199 -11.77 -0.20 -3.42
C TYR A 199 -12.38 -1.58 -3.67
N THR A 200 -12.73 -2.35 -2.63
CA THR A 200 -13.28 -3.69 -2.81
C THR A 200 -14.71 -3.71 -3.37
N ASP A 201 -15.50 -2.69 -3.06
CA ASP A 201 -16.91 -2.64 -3.44
C ASP A 201 -17.13 -2.38 -4.94
N PHE A 202 -16.10 -1.93 -5.64
CA PHE A 202 -16.23 -1.46 -7.02
C PHE A 202 -15.60 -2.39 -8.06
N HIS A 203 -14.82 -3.39 -7.64
CA HIS A 203 -14.12 -4.28 -8.57
C HIS A 203 -14.47 -5.75 -8.32
N PRO A 204 -14.90 -6.51 -9.35
CA PRO A 204 -15.39 -7.89 -9.17
C PRO A 204 -14.30 -8.87 -8.68
N ASN A 205 -13.01 -8.54 -8.87
CA ASN A 205 -11.88 -9.34 -8.40
C ASN A 205 -11.19 -8.75 -7.15
N ALA A 206 -11.87 -7.87 -6.45
CA ALA A 206 -11.47 -7.40 -5.12
C ALA A 206 -12.37 -8.06 -4.07
N TYR A 207 -11.77 -8.75 -3.12
CA TYR A 207 -12.45 -9.49 -2.08
C TYR A 207 -12.13 -8.88 -0.72
N LEU A 208 -13.15 -8.58 0.07
CA LEU A 208 -12.98 -8.12 1.44
C LEU A 208 -12.97 -9.34 2.38
N CYS A 209 -11.88 -9.52 3.11
CA CYS A 209 -11.74 -10.54 4.14
C CYS A 209 -11.71 -9.88 5.52
N ASN A 210 -12.81 -9.92 6.24
CA ASN A 210 -12.93 -9.40 7.61
C ASN A 210 -12.76 -10.50 8.66
N ASN A 211 -12.90 -11.76 8.28
CA ASN A 211 -12.78 -12.91 9.16
C ASN A 211 -11.53 -13.74 8.76
N PRO A 212 -10.53 -13.89 9.65
CA PRO A 212 -9.32 -14.67 9.35
C PRO A 212 -9.59 -16.14 8.99
N TYR A 213 -10.71 -16.70 9.38
CA TYR A 213 -11.06 -18.10 9.07
C TYR A 213 -11.44 -18.30 7.60
N ASP A 214 -11.90 -17.24 6.91
CA ASP A 214 -12.32 -17.30 5.51
C ASP A 214 -11.14 -17.16 4.55
N LEU A 215 -9.96 -16.78 5.06
CA LEU A 215 -8.78 -16.47 4.27
C LEU A 215 -8.36 -17.60 3.34
N SER A 216 -8.43 -18.86 3.79
CA SER A 216 -8.01 -20.02 2.99
C SER A 216 -8.91 -20.23 1.77
N GLU A 217 -10.23 -20.15 1.95
CA GLU A 217 -11.20 -20.27 0.86
C GLU A 217 -11.06 -19.12 -0.14
N MET A 218 -10.91 -17.90 0.38
CA MET A 218 -10.71 -16.72 -0.45
C MET A 218 -9.42 -16.77 -1.28
N ILE A 219 -8.33 -17.30 -0.73
CA ILE A 219 -7.09 -17.50 -1.47
C ILE A 219 -7.29 -18.48 -2.63
N VAL A 220 -7.97 -19.60 -2.39
CA VAL A 220 -8.26 -20.59 -3.44
C VAL A 220 -9.13 -19.98 -4.53
N LYS A 221 -10.14 -19.19 -4.18
CA LYS A 221 -10.97 -18.47 -5.12
C LYS A 221 -10.14 -17.47 -5.93
N MET A 222 -9.37 -16.61 -5.27
CA MET A 222 -8.56 -15.57 -5.88
C MET A 222 -7.59 -16.09 -6.93
N VAL A 223 -6.89 -17.19 -6.67
CA VAL A 223 -5.87 -17.72 -7.62
C VAL A 223 -6.46 -18.36 -8.87
N ASN A 224 -7.74 -18.67 -8.85
CA ASN A 224 -8.46 -19.26 -9.98
C ASN A 224 -9.20 -18.24 -10.84
N GLU A 225 -9.23 -16.98 -10.41
CA GLU A 225 -9.94 -15.89 -11.09
C GLU A 225 -8.97 -14.84 -11.64
N ARG A 226 -9.33 -14.24 -12.77
CA ARG A 226 -8.65 -13.04 -13.29
C ARG A 226 -9.67 -12.06 -13.79
N ALA A 227 -9.43 -10.78 -13.53
CA ALA A 227 -10.23 -9.71 -14.05
C ALA A 227 -10.15 -9.63 -15.57
N LYS A 228 -11.27 -9.36 -16.20
CA LYS A 228 -11.30 -8.94 -17.60
C LYS A 228 -10.88 -7.47 -17.67
N SER A 229 -10.27 -7.05 -18.77
CA SER A 229 -9.88 -5.65 -18.98
C SER A 229 -11.05 -4.69 -18.85
N GLU A 230 -12.25 -5.11 -19.27
CA GLU A 230 -13.49 -4.35 -19.15
C GLU A 230 -13.88 -4.08 -17.69
N ASP A 231 -13.63 -5.02 -16.79
CA ASP A 231 -13.90 -4.87 -15.36
C ASP A 231 -13.02 -3.78 -14.74
N THR A 232 -11.74 -3.76 -15.11
CA THR A 232 -10.78 -2.74 -14.67
C THR A 232 -11.16 -1.35 -15.20
N ILE A 233 -11.53 -1.25 -16.47
CA ILE A 233 -11.99 0.01 -17.07
C ILE A 233 -13.25 0.49 -16.34
N SER A 234 -14.24 -0.39 -16.13
CA SER A 234 -15.49 -0.07 -15.44
C SER A 234 -15.26 0.37 -14.00
N TYR A 235 -14.29 -0.24 -13.32
CA TYR A 235 -13.87 0.13 -11.97
C TYR A 235 -13.32 1.57 -11.93
N PHE A 236 -12.35 1.91 -12.78
CA PHE A 236 -11.82 3.26 -12.83
C PHE A 236 -12.86 4.30 -13.22
N MET A 237 -13.76 3.97 -14.13
CA MET A 237 -14.85 4.87 -14.51
C MET A 237 -15.77 5.16 -13.34
N ARG A 238 -16.11 4.15 -12.52
CA ARG A 238 -16.90 4.38 -11.30
C ARG A 238 -16.13 5.25 -10.29
N MET A 239 -14.85 5.00 -10.10
CA MET A 239 -14.02 5.83 -9.23
C MET A 239 -13.99 7.29 -9.71
N PHE A 240 -13.74 7.54 -10.99
CA PHE A 240 -13.73 8.89 -11.55
C PHE A 240 -15.07 9.60 -11.40
N ASN A 241 -16.19 8.91 -11.66
CA ASN A 241 -17.54 9.48 -11.53
C ASN A 241 -17.90 9.87 -10.08
N HIS A 242 -17.23 9.27 -9.09
CA HIS A 242 -17.44 9.53 -7.67
C HIS A 242 -16.26 10.25 -7.01
N SER A 243 -15.26 10.67 -7.78
CA SER A 243 -14.11 11.43 -7.27
C SER A 243 -14.33 12.93 -7.45
N ILE A 244 -13.64 13.69 -6.60
CA ILE A 244 -13.59 15.14 -6.71
C ILE A 244 -12.18 15.49 -7.19
N ASP A 245 -12.10 16.43 -8.14
CA ASP A 245 -10.83 16.99 -8.59
C ASP A 245 -10.24 17.93 -7.51
N ILE A 246 -9.75 17.34 -6.44
CA ILE A 246 -9.05 18.04 -5.37
C ILE A 246 -7.72 17.30 -5.13
N PRO A 247 -6.56 17.90 -5.47
CA PRO A 247 -5.27 17.30 -5.18
C PRO A 247 -5.08 17.15 -3.67
N PHE A 248 -4.97 15.92 -3.18
CA PHE A 248 -4.90 15.62 -1.75
C PHE A 248 -3.59 16.11 -1.09
N GLU A 249 -2.50 16.22 -1.85
CA GLU A 249 -1.17 16.55 -1.34
C GLU A 249 -0.79 18.04 -1.43
N ALA A 250 -1.65 18.86 -2.00
CA ALA A 250 -1.32 20.25 -2.31
C ALA A 250 -1.38 21.21 -1.11
N ASP A 251 -1.84 20.75 0.07
CA ASP A 251 -2.10 21.61 1.25
C ASP A 251 -0.87 22.36 1.79
N ARG A 252 0.33 21.96 1.38
CA ARG A 252 1.57 22.58 1.88
C ARG A 252 2.12 23.70 0.99
N TYR A 253 1.61 23.82 -0.23
CA TYR A 253 2.14 24.73 -1.25
C TYR A 253 1.07 25.57 -1.93
N LEU A 254 -0.18 25.53 -1.44
CA LEU A 254 -1.26 26.30 -2.00
C LEU A 254 -1.21 27.74 -1.55
N SER A 255 -1.50 28.64 -2.45
CA SER A 255 -1.89 30.00 -2.10
C SER A 255 -3.18 29.96 -1.27
N GLU A 256 -3.44 31.00 -0.47
CA GLU A 256 -4.68 31.12 0.31
C GLU A 256 -5.93 31.08 -0.61
N GLU A 257 -5.83 31.61 -1.81
CA GLU A 257 -6.87 31.62 -2.84
C GLU A 257 -7.19 30.19 -3.32
N ASP A 258 -6.15 29.38 -3.64
CA ASP A 258 -6.31 27.99 -4.05
C ASP A 258 -6.89 27.14 -2.94
N ALA A 259 -6.49 27.35 -1.69
CA ALA A 259 -7.01 26.67 -0.52
C ALA A 259 -8.51 26.95 -0.33
N ASN A 260 -8.94 28.21 -0.50
CA ASN A 260 -10.33 28.62 -0.42
C ASN A 260 -11.20 28.03 -1.55
N ASP A 261 -10.68 27.97 -2.78
CA ASP A 261 -11.43 27.36 -3.91
C ASP A 261 -11.63 25.85 -3.68
N LYS A 262 -10.61 25.16 -3.20
CA LYS A 262 -10.70 23.75 -2.82
C LYS A 262 -11.68 23.49 -1.68
N ALA A 263 -11.62 24.31 -0.65
CA ALA A 263 -12.56 24.22 0.47
C ALA A 263 -14.02 24.37 0.00
N LYS A 264 -14.30 25.30 -0.93
CA LYS A 264 -15.62 25.47 -1.53
C LYS A 264 -16.05 24.25 -2.35
N LYS A 265 -15.17 23.68 -3.18
CA LYS A 265 -15.45 22.46 -3.95
C LYS A 265 -15.74 21.27 -3.02
N PHE A 266 -14.98 21.11 -1.96
CA PHE A 266 -15.18 20.06 -0.97
C PHE A 266 -16.51 20.22 -0.22
N SER A 267 -16.82 21.43 0.24
CA SER A 267 -18.08 21.74 0.91
C SER A 267 -19.29 21.41 0.02
N LYS A 268 -19.25 21.82 -1.24
CA LYS A 268 -20.31 21.52 -2.21
C LYS A 268 -20.49 20.03 -2.47
N TYR A 269 -19.40 19.26 -2.45
CA TYR A 269 -19.48 17.80 -2.58
C TYR A 269 -20.10 17.15 -1.35
N ILE A 270 -19.73 17.58 -0.15
CA ILE A 270 -20.33 17.08 1.10
C ILE A 270 -21.85 17.37 1.09
N GLU A 271 -22.27 18.57 0.70
CA GLU A 271 -23.69 18.92 0.56
C GLU A 271 -24.43 17.98 -0.41
N LEU A 272 -23.79 17.65 -1.54
CA LEU A 272 -24.36 16.72 -2.53
C LEU A 272 -24.50 15.30 -1.95
N VAL A 273 -23.49 14.82 -1.23
CA VAL A 273 -23.51 13.50 -0.59
C VAL A 273 -24.61 13.43 0.47
N ILE A 274 -24.71 14.46 1.33
CA ILE A 274 -25.75 14.53 2.37
C ILE A 274 -27.15 14.59 1.75
N SER A 275 -27.33 15.36 0.67
CA SER A 275 -28.63 15.46 -0.01
C SER A 275 -29.07 14.12 -0.62
N ASN A 276 -28.13 13.37 -1.18
CA ASN A 276 -28.40 12.03 -1.72
C ASN A 276 -28.74 11.01 -0.63
N PHE A 277 -28.11 11.11 0.56
CA PHE A 277 -28.44 10.27 1.71
C PHE A 277 -29.84 10.54 2.27
N ASN A 278 -30.30 11.79 2.24
CA ASN A 278 -31.61 12.18 2.77
C ASN A 278 -32.75 11.88 1.78
N ASN A 279 -32.45 11.56 0.52
CA ASN A 279 -33.45 11.26 -0.53
C ASN A 279 -33.60 9.75 -0.82
N ASN A 280 -32.87 8.90 -0.13
CA ASN A 280 -32.99 7.45 -0.13
C ASN A 280 -33.46 6.92 1.23
#